data_45fd16a14255ac4c30523ca18c4f6361
#
_entry.id   45fd16a14255ac4c30523ca18c4f6361
#
_cell.length_a   1.000
_cell.length_b   1.000
_cell.length_c   1.000
_cell.angle_alpha   90.00
_cell.angle_beta   90.00
_cell.angle_gamma   90.00
#
_symmetry.space_group_name_H-M   'P 1'
#
loop_
_entity.id
_entity.type
_entity.pdbx_description
1 polymer ?
#
loop_
_entity_poly.entity_id
_entity_poly.type
_entity_poly.pdbx_seq_one_letter_code
_entity_poly.pdbx_strand_id
1 'polypeptide(L)'
;QRQMCIRDRYKAATGREQRRDADVLCYQIRQSFKPGEITPEEANRIGYETAMRWTKGKYAFFVATHTDKAHIHNHIYYNSTSLDCTRKFRDFIGSGRAVRRLSDRICLENDLSVITDPKLHSKGRFLHYGAWLGTERQPPYKEQLRLAINEALAKRPVDFDAFLRLMEASGYTVKHGRGGTISFLVPGQERATRLRASTLGDGYDPED
;
A
#
# COMPACT_ATOMS: atom_id res chain seq x y z
N GLN A 1 -36.78 12.41 18.36
CA GLN A 1 -36.77 11.60 17.13
C GLN A 1 -35.43 10.88 17.03
N ARG A 2 -35.43 9.52 17.01
CA ARG A 2 -34.22 8.74 16.79
C ARG A 2 -33.75 8.97 15.35
N GLN A 3 -32.55 9.52 15.19
CA GLN A 3 -31.96 9.73 13.87
C GLN A 3 -31.68 8.36 13.25
N MET A 4 -32.41 8.02 12.20
CA MET A 4 -32.29 6.74 11.51
C MET A 4 -30.92 6.66 10.82
N CYS A 5 -30.17 5.58 11.06
CA CYS A 5 -28.87 5.40 10.46
C CYS A 5 -29.00 5.23 8.92
N ILE A 6 -27.96 5.52 8.17
CA ILE A 6 -27.99 5.49 6.70
C ILE A 6 -28.33 4.08 6.17
N ARG A 7 -27.99 3.03 6.91
CA ARG A 7 -28.35 1.64 6.59
C ARG A 7 -29.83 1.40 6.68
N ASP A 8 -30.47 1.89 7.76
CA ASP A 8 -31.91 1.73 7.98
C ASP A 8 -32.70 2.52 6.93
N ARG A 9 -32.21 3.71 6.58
CA ARG A 9 -32.80 4.53 5.52
C ARG A 9 -32.70 3.84 4.16
N TYR A 10 -31.55 3.22 3.84
CA TYR A 10 -31.38 2.47 2.60
C TYR A 10 -32.32 1.24 2.55
N LYS A 11 -32.44 0.51 3.67
CA LYS A 11 -33.38 -0.62 3.78
C LYS A 11 -34.83 -0.15 3.61
N ALA A 12 -35.20 0.95 4.26
CA ALA A 12 -36.54 1.53 4.12
C ALA A 12 -36.85 1.98 2.69
N ALA A 13 -35.86 2.59 2.00
CA ALA A 13 -36.03 3.11 0.63
C ALA A 13 -36.02 2.00 -0.45
N THR A 14 -35.28 0.92 -0.24
CA THR A 14 -35.04 -0.08 -1.30
C THR A 14 -35.60 -1.46 -0.99
N GLY A 15 -36.01 -1.73 0.25
CA GLY A 15 -36.39 -3.06 0.74
C GLY A 15 -35.22 -4.04 0.86
N ARG A 16 -33.98 -3.61 0.60
CA ARG A 16 -32.79 -4.47 0.57
C ARG A 16 -32.01 -4.39 1.87
N GLU A 17 -31.71 -5.54 2.42
CA GLU A 17 -30.75 -5.64 3.53
C GLU A 17 -29.31 -5.56 3.04
N GLN A 18 -28.49 -4.79 3.75
CA GLN A 18 -27.06 -4.76 3.51
C GLN A 18 -26.43 -6.01 4.13
N ARG A 19 -25.63 -6.73 3.34
CA ARG A 19 -24.89 -7.91 3.82
C ARG A 19 -23.81 -7.46 4.81
N ARG A 20 -23.89 -7.96 6.05
CA ARG A 20 -22.99 -7.52 7.14
C ARG A 20 -21.51 -7.69 6.82
N ASP A 21 -21.16 -8.79 6.17
CA ASP A 21 -19.74 -9.21 5.98
C ASP A 21 -19.13 -8.81 4.63
N ALA A 22 -19.95 -8.42 3.66
CA ALA A 22 -19.51 -8.06 2.30
C ALA A 22 -19.94 -6.64 1.89
N ASP A 23 -20.42 -5.83 2.83
CA ASP A 23 -20.94 -4.50 2.52
C ASP A 23 -19.87 -3.43 2.72
N VAL A 24 -19.45 -2.83 1.61
CA VAL A 24 -18.57 -1.67 1.64
C VAL A 24 -19.33 -0.47 2.18
N LEU A 25 -18.86 0.11 3.28
CA LEU A 25 -19.45 1.30 3.91
C LEU A 25 -18.96 2.59 3.28
N CYS A 26 -17.67 2.67 3.02
CA CYS A 26 -17.03 3.83 2.40
C CYS A 26 -15.88 3.40 1.51
N TYR A 27 -15.49 4.29 0.63
CA TYR A 27 -14.31 4.18 -0.24
C TYR A 27 -13.33 5.29 0.11
N GLN A 28 -12.07 5.05 -0.15
CA GLN A 28 -11.00 6.03 0.02
C GLN A 28 -10.27 6.25 -1.31
N ILE A 29 -10.03 7.52 -1.64
CA ILE A 29 -9.09 7.95 -2.68
C ILE A 29 -7.93 8.64 -1.98
N ARG A 30 -6.71 8.37 -2.41
CA ARG A 30 -5.51 9.11 -2.02
C ARG A 30 -5.03 9.92 -3.21
N GLN A 31 -4.80 11.21 -3.00
CA GLN A 31 -4.30 12.13 -4.01
C GLN A 31 -3.08 12.83 -3.43
N SER A 32 -1.93 12.72 -4.09
CA SER A 32 -0.67 13.28 -3.63
C SER A 32 -0.15 14.28 -4.66
N PHE A 33 0.51 15.34 -4.18
CA PHE A 33 1.06 16.40 -4.99
C PHE A 33 2.59 16.41 -4.89
N LYS A 34 3.26 16.98 -5.88
CA LYS A 34 4.70 17.15 -5.86
C LYS A 34 5.10 18.10 -4.73
N PRO A 35 6.19 17.84 -3.99
CA PRO A 35 6.65 18.74 -2.93
C PRO A 35 6.86 20.17 -3.44
N GLY A 36 6.31 21.15 -2.70
CA GLY A 36 6.48 22.58 -3.01
C GLY A 36 5.61 23.12 -4.16
N GLU A 37 4.75 22.29 -4.75
CA GLU A 37 3.92 22.67 -5.90
C GLU A 37 2.59 23.30 -5.52
N ILE A 38 2.10 23.03 -4.33
CA ILE A 38 0.74 23.40 -3.91
C ILE A 38 0.69 23.75 -2.41
N THR A 39 -0.24 24.64 -2.05
CA THR A 39 -0.54 24.94 -0.65
C THR A 39 -1.57 23.95 -0.06
N PRO A 40 -1.65 23.79 1.27
CA PRO A 40 -2.63 22.90 1.90
C PRO A 40 -4.08 23.27 1.54
N GLU A 41 -4.38 24.55 1.46
CA GLU A 41 -5.71 25.09 1.13
C GLU A 41 -6.12 24.75 -0.30
N GLU A 42 -5.20 24.94 -1.24
CA GLU A 42 -5.40 24.58 -2.64
C GLU A 42 -5.53 23.07 -2.84
N ALA A 43 -4.68 22.28 -2.14
CA ALA A 43 -4.77 20.82 -2.16
C ALA A 43 -6.14 20.34 -1.65
N ASN A 44 -6.65 20.95 -0.56
CA ASN A 44 -7.98 20.64 -0.04
C ASN A 44 -9.08 20.99 -1.06
N ARG A 45 -9.00 22.16 -1.69
CA ARG A 45 -9.94 22.60 -2.74
C ARG A 45 -9.95 21.61 -3.91
N ILE A 46 -8.77 21.18 -4.38
CA ILE A 46 -8.64 20.21 -5.47
C ILE A 46 -9.17 18.82 -5.04
N GLY A 47 -8.93 18.43 -3.81
CA GLY A 47 -9.49 17.21 -3.24
C GLY A 47 -11.01 17.24 -3.21
N TYR A 48 -11.60 18.37 -2.81
CA TYR A 48 -13.04 18.59 -2.83
C TYR A 48 -13.60 18.50 -4.26
N GLU A 49 -12.96 19.14 -5.22
CA GLU A 49 -13.34 19.10 -6.62
C GLU A 49 -13.27 17.69 -7.19
N THR A 50 -12.20 16.96 -6.85
CA THR A 50 -12.04 15.55 -7.24
C THR A 50 -13.18 14.69 -6.69
N ALA A 51 -13.53 14.87 -5.42
CA ALA A 51 -14.63 14.17 -4.79
C ALA A 51 -15.98 14.48 -5.45
N MET A 52 -16.25 15.75 -5.71
CA MET A 52 -17.49 16.21 -6.35
C MET A 52 -17.65 15.64 -7.76
N ARG A 53 -16.59 15.71 -8.58
CA ARG A 53 -16.62 15.18 -9.96
C ARG A 53 -16.72 13.66 -9.96
N TRP A 54 -16.00 12.97 -9.06
CA TRP A 54 -16.02 11.51 -8.95
C TRP A 54 -17.37 10.97 -8.49
N THR A 55 -17.92 11.55 -7.45
CA THR A 55 -19.20 11.13 -6.88
C THR A 55 -20.41 11.73 -7.61
N LYS A 56 -20.16 12.68 -8.53
CA LYS A 56 -21.19 13.48 -9.21
C LYS A 56 -22.11 14.20 -8.20
N GLY A 57 -21.60 14.55 -7.01
CA GLY A 57 -22.35 15.15 -5.93
C GLY A 57 -23.44 14.26 -5.31
N LYS A 58 -23.47 12.97 -5.63
CA LYS A 58 -24.55 12.07 -5.18
C LYS A 58 -24.23 11.32 -3.89
N TYR A 59 -23.02 11.42 -3.38
CA TYR A 59 -22.55 10.69 -2.20
C TYR A 59 -21.92 11.67 -1.22
N ALA A 60 -22.22 11.51 0.07
CA ALA A 60 -21.54 12.27 1.11
C ALA A 60 -20.05 11.91 1.13
N PHE A 61 -19.20 12.92 1.26
CA PHE A 61 -17.75 12.74 1.34
C PHE A 61 -17.13 13.78 2.28
N PHE A 62 -15.90 13.52 2.67
CA PHE A 62 -15.03 14.53 3.28
C PHE A 62 -13.61 14.38 2.74
N VAL A 63 -12.86 15.46 2.83
CA VAL A 63 -11.46 15.55 2.42
C VAL A 63 -10.62 15.95 3.62
N ALA A 64 -9.60 15.14 3.91
CA ALA A 64 -8.59 15.44 4.91
C ALA A 64 -7.26 15.68 4.19
N THR A 65 -6.73 16.89 4.30
CA THR A 65 -5.44 17.28 3.74
C THR A 65 -4.36 17.10 4.80
N HIS A 66 -3.32 16.36 4.49
CA HIS A 66 -2.21 16.04 5.36
C HIS A 66 -0.94 16.78 4.92
N THR A 67 -0.23 17.33 5.90
CA THR A 67 1.03 18.07 5.71
C THR A 67 2.18 17.49 6.51
N ASP A 68 1.99 16.29 7.07
CA ASP A 68 2.96 15.58 7.92
C ASP A 68 4.12 14.94 7.14
N LYS A 69 4.06 14.94 5.80
CA LYS A 69 5.08 14.40 4.91
C LYS A 69 5.76 15.51 4.10
N ALA A 70 6.85 15.16 3.42
CA ALA A 70 7.53 16.06 2.49
C ALA A 70 6.63 16.53 1.32
N HIS A 71 5.52 15.86 1.10
CA HIS A 71 4.53 16.19 0.08
C HIS A 71 3.13 16.32 0.70
N ILE A 72 2.36 17.26 0.22
CA ILE A 72 0.97 17.43 0.62
C ILE A 72 0.13 16.34 -0.04
N HIS A 73 -0.79 15.76 0.70
CA HIS A 73 -1.67 14.73 0.19
C HIS A 73 -3.05 14.76 0.82
N ASN A 74 -4.04 14.38 0.03
CA ASN A 74 -5.43 14.28 0.42
C ASN A 74 -5.85 12.84 0.67
N HIS A 75 -6.61 12.64 1.72
CA HIS A 75 -7.44 11.48 1.94
C HIS A 75 -8.90 11.86 1.71
N ILE A 76 -9.48 11.36 0.64
CA ILE A 76 -10.87 11.61 0.26
C ILE A 76 -11.67 10.37 0.60
N TYR A 77 -12.60 10.49 1.54
CA TYR A 77 -13.50 9.41 1.91
C TYR A 77 -14.89 9.73 1.40
N TYR A 78 -15.54 8.80 0.73
CA TYR A 78 -16.92 8.97 0.31
C TYR A 78 -17.77 7.75 0.68
N ASN A 79 -19.01 8.02 1.07
CA ASN A 79 -19.93 6.98 1.48
C ASN A 79 -20.32 6.11 0.28
N SER A 80 -20.48 4.81 0.49
CA SER A 80 -20.99 3.90 -0.54
C SER A 80 -22.47 4.07 -0.81
N THR A 81 -23.25 4.64 0.15
CA THR A 81 -24.69 4.87 -0.01
C THR A 81 -24.91 6.31 -0.49
N SER A 82 -25.75 6.48 -1.51
CA SER A 82 -26.12 7.79 -2.04
C SER A 82 -26.87 8.65 -1.01
N LEU A 83 -26.87 9.97 -1.20
CA LEU A 83 -27.52 10.92 -0.29
C LEU A 83 -29.04 10.67 -0.18
N ASP A 84 -29.67 10.26 -1.25
CA ASP A 84 -31.09 9.87 -1.30
C ASP A 84 -31.35 8.48 -0.72
N CYS A 85 -30.31 7.75 -0.33
CA CYS A 85 -30.35 6.39 0.20
C CYS A 85 -30.94 5.33 -0.75
N THR A 86 -31.02 5.60 -2.05
CA THR A 86 -31.63 4.69 -3.01
C THR A 86 -30.63 3.79 -3.73
N ARG A 87 -29.35 4.20 -3.75
CA ARG A 87 -28.29 3.52 -4.52
C ARG A 87 -27.05 3.31 -3.67
N LYS A 88 -26.29 2.29 -4.07
CA LYS A 88 -24.91 2.08 -3.59
C LYS A 88 -23.92 2.32 -4.71
N PHE A 89 -22.84 3.02 -4.39
CA PHE A 89 -21.68 3.07 -5.24
C PHE A 89 -21.10 1.66 -5.37
N ARG A 90 -20.81 1.27 -6.58
CA ARG A 90 -20.12 0.00 -6.85
C ARG A 90 -18.80 0.29 -7.52
N ASP A 91 -17.75 -0.26 -6.97
CA ASP A 91 -16.47 -0.29 -7.62
C ASP A 91 -16.57 -1.13 -8.91
N PHE A 92 -15.83 -0.76 -9.94
CA PHE A 92 -15.87 -1.40 -11.24
C PHE A 92 -14.44 -1.64 -11.76
N ILE A 93 -14.32 -2.61 -12.67
CA ILE A 93 -13.02 -2.92 -13.29
C ILE A 93 -12.50 -1.67 -14.00
N GLY A 94 -11.33 -1.19 -13.57
CA GLY A 94 -10.72 0.04 -14.12
C GLY A 94 -11.07 1.32 -13.39
N SER A 95 -11.83 1.27 -12.27
CA SER A 95 -12.13 2.44 -11.44
C SER A 95 -10.87 3.21 -11.02
N GLY A 96 -9.81 2.52 -10.62
CA GLY A 96 -8.53 3.15 -10.29
C GLY A 96 -7.93 3.95 -11.44
N ARG A 97 -8.02 3.45 -12.69
CA ARG A 97 -7.59 4.22 -13.88
C ARG A 97 -8.50 5.42 -14.14
N ALA A 98 -9.81 5.26 -13.92
CA ALA A 98 -10.77 6.35 -14.10
C ALA A 98 -10.55 7.48 -13.09
N VAL A 99 -10.37 7.14 -11.80
CA VAL A 99 -10.01 8.11 -10.74
C VAL A 99 -8.72 8.83 -11.08
N ARG A 100 -7.70 8.10 -11.51
CA ARG A 100 -6.42 8.69 -11.89
C ARG A 100 -6.59 9.69 -13.02
N ARG A 101 -7.24 9.31 -14.14
CA ARG A 101 -7.49 10.21 -15.27
C ARG A 101 -8.27 11.45 -14.86
N LEU A 102 -9.20 11.30 -13.92
CA LEU A 102 -9.94 12.44 -13.38
C LEU A 102 -9.00 13.36 -12.58
N SER A 103 -8.19 12.79 -11.67
CA SER A 103 -7.21 13.55 -10.89
C SER A 103 -6.20 14.26 -11.77
N ASP A 104 -5.62 13.56 -12.77
CA ASP A 104 -4.67 14.13 -13.72
C ASP A 104 -5.29 15.32 -14.49
N ARG A 105 -6.53 15.18 -14.95
CA ARG A 105 -7.26 16.27 -15.61
C ARG A 105 -7.44 17.48 -14.70
N ILE A 106 -7.88 17.28 -13.46
CA ILE A 106 -8.07 18.37 -12.48
C ILE A 106 -6.73 19.04 -12.18
N CYS A 107 -5.65 18.27 -12.02
CA CYS A 107 -4.31 18.81 -11.82
C CYS A 107 -3.89 19.70 -13.00
N LEU A 108 -4.06 19.23 -14.23
CA LEU A 108 -3.74 20.02 -15.45
C LEU A 108 -4.61 21.28 -15.55
N GLU A 109 -5.89 21.22 -15.21
CA GLU A 109 -6.79 22.39 -15.18
C GLU A 109 -6.38 23.44 -14.13
N ASN A 110 -5.52 23.06 -13.16
CA ASN A 110 -5.00 23.94 -12.13
C ASN A 110 -3.47 24.15 -12.22
N ASP A 111 -2.88 23.96 -13.40
CA ASP A 111 -1.45 24.14 -13.67
C ASP A 111 -0.51 23.30 -12.79
N LEU A 112 -0.99 22.15 -12.31
CA LEU A 112 -0.21 21.22 -11.50
C LEU A 112 0.40 20.10 -12.34
N SER A 113 1.52 19.58 -11.88
CA SER A 113 2.21 18.48 -12.55
C SER A 113 1.43 17.16 -12.47
N VAL A 114 1.57 16.35 -13.52
CA VAL A 114 1.03 14.98 -13.55
C VAL A 114 2.12 14.00 -13.91
N ILE A 115 1.96 12.73 -13.49
CA ILE A 115 2.89 11.68 -13.86
C ILE A 115 2.58 11.21 -15.28
N THR A 116 3.43 11.61 -16.23
CA THR A 116 3.26 11.30 -17.67
C THR A 116 3.53 9.84 -18.01
N ASP A 117 4.50 9.21 -17.33
CA ASP A 117 4.85 7.80 -17.50
C ASP A 117 4.69 7.02 -16.18
N PRO A 118 3.46 6.58 -15.86
CA PRO A 118 3.20 5.83 -14.65
C PRO A 118 3.72 4.40 -14.76
N LYS A 119 4.51 3.97 -13.80
CA LYS A 119 4.88 2.55 -13.68
C LYS A 119 3.62 1.70 -13.52
N LEU A 120 3.26 0.94 -14.54
CA LEU A 120 2.09 0.05 -14.55
C LEU A 120 2.21 -1.08 -13.53
N HIS A 121 3.44 -1.48 -13.25
CA HIS A 121 3.76 -2.48 -12.23
C HIS A 121 4.89 -1.92 -11.38
N SER A 122 4.59 -1.44 -10.18
CA SER A 122 5.65 -1.21 -9.21
C SER A 122 6.09 -2.57 -8.67
N LYS A 123 7.33 -2.96 -8.89
CA LYS A 123 7.98 -4.02 -8.10
C LYS A 123 8.23 -3.57 -6.65
N GLY A 124 7.53 -2.53 -6.20
CA GLY A 124 7.60 -2.03 -4.84
C GLY A 124 7.13 -3.11 -3.87
N ARG A 125 7.91 -3.35 -2.84
CA ARG A 125 7.52 -4.22 -1.73
C ARG A 125 6.18 -3.74 -1.19
N PHE A 126 5.19 -4.60 -1.17
CA PHE A 126 3.98 -4.37 -0.40
C PHE A 126 4.40 -4.33 1.08
N LEU A 127 4.50 -3.13 1.64
CA LEU A 127 4.69 -2.97 3.08
C LEU A 127 3.32 -3.16 3.73
N HIS A 128 3.21 -4.20 4.54
CA HIS A 128 2.04 -4.37 5.41
C HIS A 128 1.86 -3.10 6.26
N TYR A 129 0.62 -2.70 6.51
CA TYR A 129 0.27 -1.47 7.24
C TYR A 129 1.05 -1.28 8.55
N GLY A 130 1.29 -2.37 9.30
CA GLY A 130 2.09 -2.35 10.53
C GLY A 130 3.59 -2.05 10.32
N ALA A 131 4.16 -2.41 9.18
CA ALA A 131 5.54 -2.07 8.82
C ALA A 131 5.63 -0.61 8.31
N TRP A 132 4.54 -0.08 7.73
CA TRP A 132 4.46 1.30 7.30
C TRP A 132 4.33 2.29 8.48
N LEU A 133 3.71 1.89 9.59
CA LEU A 133 3.54 2.71 10.79
C LEU A 133 4.84 2.94 11.58
N GLY A 134 5.96 2.33 11.20
CA GLY A 134 7.27 2.59 11.83
C GLY A 134 7.34 2.25 13.33
N THR A 135 6.35 1.52 13.84
CA THR A 135 6.42 1.02 15.21
C THR A 135 7.47 -0.09 15.28
N GLU A 136 8.33 -0.04 16.28
CA GLU A 136 9.45 -0.90 16.68
C GLU A 136 9.25 -2.42 16.52
N ARG A 137 8.84 -2.88 15.34
CA ARG A 137 8.77 -4.30 15.01
C ARG A 137 10.05 -4.67 14.28
N GLN A 138 10.63 -5.76 14.70
CA GLN A 138 11.75 -6.37 13.99
C GLN A 138 11.41 -6.44 12.49
N PRO A 139 12.37 -6.13 11.61
CA PRO A 139 12.17 -6.22 10.16
C PRO A 139 11.60 -7.59 9.78
N PRO A 140 10.83 -7.71 8.68
CA PRO A 140 10.36 -9.01 8.20
C PRO A 140 11.54 -9.99 8.04
N TYR A 141 11.32 -11.27 8.29
CA TYR A 141 12.37 -12.30 8.25
C TYR A 141 13.27 -12.26 7.01
N LYS A 142 12.72 -11.96 5.84
CA LYS A 142 13.52 -11.78 4.61
C LYS A 142 14.45 -10.57 4.68
N GLU A 143 14.05 -9.51 5.34
CA GLU A 143 14.88 -8.33 5.51
C GLU A 143 15.96 -8.54 6.54
N GLN A 144 15.63 -9.19 7.65
CA GLN A 144 16.62 -9.61 8.65
C GLN A 144 17.69 -10.49 7.99
N LEU A 145 17.27 -11.45 7.15
CA LEU A 145 18.18 -12.33 6.43
C LEU A 145 19.07 -11.56 5.45
N ARG A 146 18.53 -10.60 4.71
CA ARG A 146 19.33 -9.75 3.80
C ARG A 146 20.38 -8.93 4.54
N LEU A 147 19.99 -8.32 5.66
CA LEU A 147 20.93 -7.56 6.49
C LEU A 147 22.04 -8.44 7.00
N ALA A 148 21.72 -9.63 7.51
CA ALA A 148 22.71 -10.57 7.98
C ALA A 148 23.64 -11.09 6.88
N ILE A 149 23.11 -11.39 5.68
CA ILE A 149 23.93 -11.76 4.51
C ILE A 149 24.90 -10.63 4.16
N ASN A 150 24.40 -9.39 4.08
CA ASN A 150 25.23 -8.24 3.75
C ASN A 150 26.31 -7.98 4.80
N GLU A 151 26.00 -8.16 6.10
CA GLU A 151 27.00 -8.09 7.18
C GLU A 151 28.04 -9.21 7.09
N ALA A 152 27.62 -10.42 6.77
CA ALA A 152 28.55 -11.54 6.62
C ALA A 152 29.48 -11.33 5.40
N LEU A 153 28.95 -10.86 4.27
CA LEU A 153 29.73 -10.53 3.07
C LEU A 153 30.67 -9.33 3.30
N ALA A 154 30.28 -8.36 4.09
CA ALA A 154 31.15 -7.21 4.45
C ALA A 154 32.43 -7.66 5.19
N LYS A 155 32.40 -8.81 5.87
CA LYS A 155 33.58 -9.44 6.51
C LYS A 155 34.50 -10.14 5.53
N ARG A 156 34.17 -10.13 4.23
CA ARG A 156 34.95 -10.75 3.13
C ARG A 156 35.38 -12.19 3.42
N PRO A 157 34.39 -13.13 3.58
CA PRO A 157 34.72 -14.54 3.78
C PRO A 157 35.57 -15.07 2.63
N VAL A 158 36.49 -15.98 2.95
CA VAL A 158 37.48 -16.53 1.99
C VAL A 158 36.80 -17.44 0.96
N ASP A 159 35.75 -18.11 1.38
CA ASP A 159 34.96 -19.04 0.56
C ASP A 159 33.50 -19.07 1.04
N PHE A 160 32.67 -19.78 0.30
CA PHE A 160 31.27 -19.93 0.61
C PHE A 160 31.00 -20.67 1.93
N ASP A 161 31.83 -21.62 2.29
CA ASP A 161 31.73 -22.34 3.57
C ASP A 161 32.07 -21.42 4.75
N ALA A 162 33.02 -20.50 4.59
CA ALA A 162 33.30 -19.47 5.58
C ALA A 162 32.12 -18.49 5.74
N PHE A 163 31.45 -18.14 4.65
CA PHE A 163 30.24 -17.35 4.68
C PHE A 163 29.11 -18.09 5.45
N LEU A 164 28.88 -19.36 5.18
CA LEU A 164 27.86 -20.15 5.90
C LEU A 164 28.14 -20.21 7.40
N ARG A 165 29.43 -20.41 7.79
CA ARG A 165 29.85 -20.38 9.22
C ARG A 165 29.58 -19.02 9.87
N LEU A 166 29.77 -17.91 9.15
CA LEU A 166 29.45 -16.58 9.65
C LEU A 166 27.95 -16.39 9.87
N MET A 167 27.14 -16.95 8.98
CA MET A 167 25.68 -16.92 9.12
C MET A 167 25.21 -17.75 10.33
N GLU A 168 25.80 -18.95 10.54
CA GLU A 168 25.53 -19.79 11.71
C GLU A 168 25.96 -19.11 13.01
N ALA A 169 27.12 -18.49 13.03
CA ALA A 169 27.61 -17.71 14.18
C ALA A 169 26.70 -16.52 14.51
N SER A 170 25.98 -16.00 13.53
CA SER A 170 24.98 -14.93 13.69
C SER A 170 23.59 -15.45 14.08
N GLY A 171 23.46 -16.76 14.39
CA GLY A 171 22.24 -17.38 14.89
C GLY A 171 21.26 -17.87 13.80
N TYR A 172 21.68 -17.93 12.53
CA TYR A 172 20.87 -18.47 11.44
C TYR A 172 21.16 -19.95 11.24
N THR A 173 20.11 -20.77 11.11
CA THR A 173 20.31 -22.20 10.82
C THR A 173 20.40 -22.41 9.31
N VAL A 174 21.47 -23.01 8.85
CA VAL A 174 21.68 -23.37 7.44
C VAL A 174 21.02 -24.70 7.15
N LYS A 175 20.27 -24.80 6.06
CA LYS A 175 19.65 -26.05 5.59
C LYS A 175 20.06 -26.31 4.15
N HIS A 176 20.66 -27.47 3.92
CA HIS A 176 21.01 -27.99 2.61
C HIS A 176 19.84 -28.79 2.03
N GLY A 177 19.40 -28.44 0.84
CA GLY A 177 18.33 -29.11 0.11
C GLY A 177 18.85 -29.92 -1.09
N ARG A 178 17.95 -30.65 -1.74
CA ARG A 178 18.28 -31.40 -2.95
C ARG A 178 18.79 -30.46 -4.07
N GLY A 179 19.80 -30.89 -4.82
CA GLY A 179 20.38 -30.13 -5.94
C GLY A 179 21.19 -28.90 -5.49
N GLY A 180 21.88 -28.95 -4.34
CA GLY A 180 22.74 -27.85 -3.89
C GLY A 180 22.02 -26.61 -3.37
N THR A 181 20.71 -26.69 -3.19
CA THR A 181 19.94 -25.54 -2.71
C THR A 181 20.20 -25.24 -1.25
N ILE A 182 20.40 -23.96 -0.91
CA ILE A 182 20.65 -23.49 0.45
C ILE A 182 19.48 -22.66 0.92
N SER A 183 19.11 -22.83 2.18
CA SER A 183 18.06 -22.08 2.84
C SER A 183 18.47 -21.72 4.25
N PHE A 184 18.06 -20.55 4.71
CA PHE A 184 18.32 -20.08 6.06
C PHE A 184 17.03 -20.03 6.88
N LEU A 185 17.08 -20.53 8.09
CA LEU A 185 16.03 -20.37 9.08
C LEU A 185 16.40 -19.19 9.98
N VAL A 186 15.62 -18.15 9.92
CA VAL A 186 15.78 -16.96 10.78
C VAL A 186 15.25 -17.30 12.18
N PRO A 187 15.89 -16.84 13.25
CA PRO A 187 15.37 -17.05 14.61
C PRO A 187 13.90 -16.62 14.74
N GLY A 188 13.07 -17.52 15.27
CA GLY A 188 11.62 -17.30 15.39
C GLY A 188 10.79 -17.57 14.14
N GLN A 189 11.39 -18.03 13.05
CA GLN A 189 10.70 -18.41 11.82
C GLN A 189 10.44 -19.92 11.77
N GLU A 190 9.23 -20.33 11.35
CA GLU A 190 8.89 -21.76 11.20
C GLU A 190 9.41 -22.37 9.89
N ARG A 191 9.50 -21.57 8.83
CA ARG A 191 9.87 -22.03 7.48
C ARG A 191 11.16 -21.37 7.01
N ALA A 192 12.10 -22.18 6.54
CA ALA A 192 13.37 -21.68 6.00
C ALA A 192 13.16 -20.85 4.71
N THR A 193 13.93 -19.80 4.57
CA THR A 193 13.96 -18.92 3.39
C THR A 193 15.09 -19.37 2.47
N ARG A 194 14.76 -19.64 1.20
CA ARG A 194 15.75 -20.10 0.20
C ARG A 194 16.64 -18.95 -0.26
N LEU A 195 17.95 -19.22 -0.32
CA LEU A 195 18.95 -18.31 -0.89
C LEU A 195 18.86 -18.37 -2.42
N ARG A 196 18.24 -17.36 -3.01
CA ARG A 196 18.12 -17.16 -4.46
C ARG A 196 17.53 -15.80 -4.79
N ALA A 197 17.88 -15.25 -5.96
CA ALA A 197 17.40 -13.96 -6.44
C ALA A 197 15.87 -13.84 -6.47
N SER A 198 15.15 -14.87 -6.91
CA SER A 198 13.67 -14.85 -6.94
C SER A 198 13.01 -14.77 -5.56
N THR A 199 13.74 -15.04 -4.47
CA THR A 199 13.25 -14.99 -3.08
C THR A 199 13.74 -13.75 -2.35
N LEU A 200 15.02 -13.40 -2.50
CA LEU A 200 15.69 -12.33 -1.76
C LEU A 200 15.98 -11.09 -2.63
N GLY A 201 15.93 -11.20 -3.94
CA GLY A 201 16.26 -10.15 -4.90
C GLY A 201 17.58 -10.43 -5.61
N ASP A 202 17.89 -9.61 -6.62
CA ASP A 202 19.12 -9.76 -7.43
C ASP A 202 20.36 -9.61 -6.52
N GLY A 203 21.43 -10.37 -6.77
CA GLY A 203 22.66 -10.42 -5.98
C GLY A 203 22.59 -11.32 -4.74
N TYR A 204 21.62 -12.21 -4.66
CA TYR A 204 21.48 -13.18 -3.57
C TYR A 204 21.39 -14.64 -4.06
N ASP A 205 21.95 -14.94 -5.21
CA ASP A 205 22.13 -16.31 -5.64
C ASP A 205 23.47 -16.86 -5.10
N PRO A 206 23.59 -18.17 -4.85
CA PRO A 206 24.85 -18.77 -4.38
C PRO A 206 26.00 -18.62 -5.37
N GLU A 207 25.71 -18.29 -6.63
CA GLU A 207 26.66 -18.11 -7.72
C GLU A 207 27.12 -16.64 -7.88
N ASP A 208 26.46 -15.69 -7.22
CA ASP A 208 26.81 -14.27 -7.20
C ASP A 208 27.91 -14.00 -6.17
#